data_f187e4fb51aa2a34d043cb80598090f4
#
_entry.id   f187e4fb51aa2a34d043cb80598090f4
#
_cell.length_a   1.000
_cell.length_b   1.000
_cell.length_c   1.000
_cell.angle_alpha   90.00
_cell.angle_beta   90.00
_cell.angle_gamma   90.00
#
_symmetry.space_group_name_H-M   'P 1'
#
loop_
_entity.id
_entity.type
_entity.pdbx_description
1 polymer ?
#
loop_
_entity_poly.entity_id
_entity_poly.type
_entity_poly.pdbx_seq_one_letter_code
_entity_poly.pdbx_strand_id
1 'polypeptide(L)'
;SLMNIYGEPLQKCRDQSNHSDPSGSWDNEGFCSEIGGGVHQICFDVNQNTDDFSTQTGQSDWSLGRSGKNHCMCIGAWALYKAKQEQGLIDQTSDELKCESIPEISLTDDYLYNWATWNGNELPNQIVQGVNTLVEQCYGEGNQTQKNNLETLYTSLVNGKTEFVGNTVSFNQR
;
A
#
# COMPACT_ATOMS: atom_id res chain seq x y z
N SER A 1 -7.30 -12.80 14.79
CA SER A 1 -7.06 -12.71 13.34
C SER A 1 -6.78 -11.28 12.95
N LEU A 2 -6.06 -11.11 11.86
CA LEU A 2 -5.73 -9.80 11.34
C LEU A 2 -6.93 -9.20 10.59
N MET A 3 -7.07 -7.89 10.72
CA MET A 3 -8.11 -7.13 10.02
C MET A 3 -7.50 -6.33 8.88
N ASN A 4 -8.27 -6.11 7.84
CA ASN A 4 -7.88 -5.23 6.75
C ASN A 4 -8.27 -3.78 7.03
N ILE A 5 -7.90 -2.88 6.11
CA ILE A 5 -8.19 -1.44 6.25
C ILE A 5 -9.68 -1.10 6.23
N TYR A 6 -10.52 -2.05 5.85
CA TYR A 6 -11.99 -1.91 5.85
C TYR A 6 -12.65 -2.43 7.14
N GLY A 7 -11.86 -2.88 8.13
CA GLY A 7 -12.41 -3.46 9.35
C GLY A 7 -12.98 -4.86 9.18
N GLU A 8 -12.55 -5.57 8.17
CA GLU A 8 -12.95 -6.94 7.86
C GLU A 8 -11.76 -7.89 8.07
N PRO A 9 -11.99 -9.20 8.19
CA PRO A 9 -10.88 -10.14 8.21
C PRO A 9 -9.99 -9.97 6.98
N LEU A 10 -8.68 -9.95 7.19
CA LEU A 10 -7.70 -9.78 6.13
C LEU A 10 -7.82 -10.90 5.10
N GLN A 11 -7.87 -10.54 3.81
CA GLN A 11 -7.85 -11.50 2.72
C GLN A 11 -6.39 -11.77 2.28
N LYS A 12 -6.18 -12.90 1.65
CA LYS A 12 -4.88 -13.22 1.06
C LYS A 12 -4.58 -12.26 -0.09
N CYS A 13 -3.38 -11.74 -0.12
CA CYS A 13 -2.90 -10.97 -1.26
C CYS A 13 -2.72 -11.89 -2.47
N ARG A 14 -2.27 -13.10 -2.20
CA ARG A 14 -2.00 -14.08 -3.21
C ARG A 14 -2.41 -15.46 -2.69
N ASP A 15 -3.25 -16.16 -3.44
CA ASP A 15 -3.73 -17.48 -3.06
C ASP A 15 -2.66 -18.53 -3.32
N GLN A 16 -1.63 -18.51 -2.47
CA GLN A 16 -0.50 -19.39 -2.64
C GLN A 16 0.24 -19.59 -1.32
N SER A 17 0.40 -20.84 -0.94
CA SER A 17 1.19 -21.26 0.20
C SER A 17 2.58 -21.74 -0.18
N ASN A 18 2.98 -21.62 -1.45
CA ASN A 18 4.24 -22.14 -1.94
C ASN A 18 5.36 -21.10 -1.77
N HIS A 19 6.29 -21.40 -0.86
CA HIS A 19 7.46 -20.57 -0.58
C HIS A 19 8.56 -20.66 -1.62
N SER A 20 8.43 -21.51 -2.64
CA SER A 20 9.42 -21.58 -3.72
C SER A 20 9.35 -20.36 -4.65
N ASP A 21 8.27 -19.58 -4.59
CA ASP A 21 8.20 -18.30 -5.28
C ASP A 21 8.85 -17.23 -4.39
N PRO A 22 10.02 -16.71 -4.75
CA PRO A 22 10.79 -15.80 -3.90
C PRO A 22 10.20 -14.41 -3.84
N SER A 23 9.01 -14.23 -4.29
CA SER A 23 8.47 -12.92 -4.55
C SER A 23 7.65 -12.36 -3.40
N GLY A 24 8.20 -11.40 -2.74
CA GLY A 24 7.50 -10.60 -1.78
C GLY A 24 7.43 -11.23 -0.41
N SER A 25 7.12 -10.41 0.51
CA SER A 25 7.12 -10.78 1.90
C SER A 25 5.68 -10.91 2.35
N TRP A 26 5.16 -12.08 2.22
CA TRP A 26 3.90 -12.47 2.82
C TRP A 26 4.16 -13.56 3.84
N ASP A 27 3.15 -13.87 4.62
CA ASP A 27 3.24 -14.98 5.54
C ASP A 27 3.14 -16.33 4.77
N ASN A 28 3.15 -17.43 5.52
CA ASN A 28 3.15 -18.77 4.95
C ASN A 28 1.87 -19.09 4.15
N GLU A 29 0.85 -18.27 4.26
CA GLU A 29 -0.46 -18.50 3.64
C GLU A 29 -0.79 -17.49 2.54
N GLY A 30 0.06 -16.51 2.31
CA GLY A 30 -0.13 -15.51 1.26
C GLY A 30 -0.73 -14.19 1.72
N PHE A 31 -0.83 -13.96 3.02
CA PHE A 31 -1.28 -12.67 3.56
C PHE A 31 -0.13 -11.67 3.60
N CYS A 32 -0.42 -10.39 3.34
CA CYS A 32 0.52 -9.29 3.56
C CYS A 32 0.68 -9.02 5.06
N SER A 33 1.34 -9.93 5.72
CA SER A 33 1.49 -9.94 7.16
C SER A 33 2.82 -10.58 7.51
N GLU A 34 3.92 -9.84 7.28
CA GLU A 34 5.23 -10.35 7.66
C GLU A 34 5.27 -10.67 9.14
N ILE A 35 5.77 -11.86 9.47
CA ILE A 35 5.92 -12.28 10.85
C ILE A 35 6.87 -11.32 11.57
N GLY A 36 6.42 -10.80 12.71
CA GLY A 36 7.21 -9.85 13.49
C GLY A 36 6.99 -8.39 13.12
N GLY A 37 6.00 -8.08 12.30
CA GLY A 37 5.66 -6.70 11.95
C GLY A 37 6.54 -6.11 10.85
N GLY A 38 6.77 -6.87 9.82
CA GLY A 38 7.63 -6.46 8.71
C GLY A 38 7.09 -5.34 7.84
N VAL A 39 7.88 -4.97 6.88
CA VAL A 39 7.68 -3.77 6.05
C VAL A 39 6.68 -3.99 4.90
N HIS A 40 6.48 -5.22 4.45
CA HIS A 40 5.76 -5.53 3.21
C HIS A 40 4.28 -5.80 3.49
N GLN A 41 3.50 -4.73 3.58
CA GLN A 41 2.10 -4.80 3.99
C GLN A 41 1.11 -4.38 2.90
N ILE A 42 1.57 -3.75 1.82
CA ILE A 42 0.67 -3.19 0.81
C ILE A 42 0.48 -4.21 -0.32
N CYS A 43 -0.72 -4.74 -0.46
CA CYS A 43 -1.02 -5.70 -1.53
C CYS A 43 -1.20 -4.97 -2.86
N PHE A 44 -0.32 -5.23 -3.78
CA PHE A 44 -0.18 -4.54 -5.05
C PHE A 44 -0.37 -5.53 -6.20
N ASP A 45 -1.12 -5.12 -7.21
CA ASP A 45 -1.33 -5.92 -8.42
C ASP A 45 -0.24 -5.61 -9.45
N VAL A 46 0.63 -6.57 -9.70
CA VAL A 46 1.64 -6.46 -10.75
C VAL A 46 1.02 -6.96 -12.07
N ASN A 47 0.84 -6.07 -13.01
CA ASN A 47 0.24 -6.37 -14.31
C ASN A 47 1.04 -5.70 -15.44
N GLN A 48 0.55 -5.77 -16.68
CA GLN A 48 1.25 -5.20 -17.84
C GLN A 48 1.53 -3.70 -17.71
N ASN A 49 0.72 -2.98 -16.93
CA ASN A 49 0.85 -1.55 -16.75
C ASN A 49 1.74 -1.19 -15.56
N THR A 50 1.98 -2.13 -14.65
CA THR A 50 2.71 -1.91 -13.40
C THR A 50 3.93 -2.80 -13.24
N ASP A 51 4.27 -3.63 -14.23
CA ASP A 51 5.38 -4.58 -14.10
C ASP A 51 6.77 -3.91 -14.13
N ASP A 52 6.83 -2.61 -14.41
CA ASP A 52 8.03 -1.80 -14.27
C ASP A 52 8.24 -1.26 -12.85
N PHE A 53 7.36 -1.60 -11.91
CA PHE A 53 7.38 -1.07 -10.55
C PHE A 53 8.76 -1.12 -9.90
N SER A 54 9.43 -2.26 -9.95
CA SER A 54 10.70 -2.44 -9.26
C SER A 54 11.81 -1.56 -9.82
N THR A 55 11.91 -1.45 -11.14
CA THR A 55 12.92 -0.58 -11.76
C THR A 55 12.62 0.88 -11.54
N GLN A 56 11.35 1.28 -11.58
CA GLN A 56 10.95 2.67 -11.33
C GLN A 56 11.13 3.11 -9.89
N THR A 57 11.26 2.18 -8.97
CA THR A 57 11.50 2.48 -7.55
C THR A 57 12.93 2.21 -7.11
N GLY A 58 13.86 2.10 -8.06
CA GLY A 58 15.29 1.97 -7.76
C GLY A 58 15.70 0.58 -7.30
N GLN A 59 14.92 -0.43 -7.60
CA GLN A 59 15.20 -1.82 -7.25
C GLN A 59 15.73 -2.59 -8.45
N SER A 60 16.18 -3.81 -8.23
CA SER A 60 16.46 -4.73 -9.32
C SER A 60 15.16 -5.07 -10.05
N ASP A 61 15.27 -5.54 -11.30
CA ASP A 61 14.09 -5.82 -12.14
C ASP A 61 13.42 -7.14 -11.75
N TRP A 62 12.72 -7.13 -10.61
CA TRP A 62 12.01 -8.31 -10.15
C TRP A 62 10.53 -8.33 -10.58
N SER A 63 9.92 -7.16 -10.77
CA SER A 63 8.47 -7.10 -11.03
C SER A 63 8.10 -7.49 -12.45
N LEU A 64 8.97 -7.28 -13.43
CA LEU A 64 8.69 -7.64 -14.82
C LEU A 64 8.36 -9.13 -14.98
N GLY A 65 9.10 -9.99 -14.30
CA GLY A 65 8.86 -11.44 -14.33
C GLY A 65 7.66 -11.92 -13.54
N ARG A 66 6.91 -10.99 -12.91
CA ARG A 66 5.78 -11.30 -12.03
C ARG A 66 4.47 -10.66 -12.47
N SER A 67 4.41 -10.20 -13.71
CA SER A 67 3.18 -9.65 -14.28
C SER A 67 2.04 -10.66 -14.17
N GLY A 68 0.89 -10.22 -13.72
CA GLY A 68 -0.27 -11.07 -13.45
C GLY A 68 -0.33 -11.65 -12.04
N LYS A 69 0.55 -11.21 -11.14
CA LYS A 69 0.61 -11.70 -9.76
C LYS A 69 0.55 -10.54 -8.77
N ASN A 70 -0.18 -10.73 -7.68
CA ASN A 70 -0.18 -9.76 -6.58
C ASN A 70 1.11 -9.89 -5.75
N HIS A 71 1.46 -8.82 -5.07
CA HIS A 71 2.70 -8.74 -4.32
C HIS A 71 2.54 -7.84 -3.10
N CYS A 72 3.16 -8.21 -1.98
CA CYS A 72 3.17 -7.37 -0.79
C CYS A 72 4.34 -6.40 -0.85
N MET A 73 4.06 -5.11 -0.84
CA MET A 73 5.02 -4.01 -1.02
C MET A 73 5.23 -3.23 0.26
N CYS A 74 6.36 -2.53 0.35
CA CYS A 74 6.52 -1.50 1.37
C CYS A 74 5.83 -0.20 0.97
N ILE A 75 5.37 0.55 1.96
CA ILE A 75 4.70 1.83 1.72
C ILE A 75 5.64 2.86 1.09
N GLY A 76 6.93 2.82 1.40
CA GLY A 76 7.90 3.73 0.82
C GLY A 76 8.06 3.57 -0.68
N ALA A 77 8.13 2.34 -1.17
CA ALA A 77 8.19 2.08 -2.62
C ALA A 77 6.90 2.47 -3.31
N TRP A 78 5.75 2.17 -2.72
CA TRP A 78 4.45 2.61 -3.22
C TRP A 78 4.41 4.13 -3.37
N ALA A 79 4.80 4.86 -2.31
CA ALA A 79 4.78 6.32 -2.31
C ALA A 79 5.69 6.91 -3.40
N LEU A 80 6.87 6.35 -3.57
CA LEU A 80 7.79 6.79 -4.62
C LEU A 80 7.21 6.56 -6.01
N TYR A 81 6.59 5.41 -6.23
CA TYR A 81 5.96 5.08 -7.51
C TYR A 81 4.85 6.07 -7.84
N LYS A 82 3.97 6.36 -6.87
CA LYS A 82 2.87 7.31 -7.05
C LYS A 82 3.39 8.73 -7.27
N ALA A 83 4.43 9.14 -6.56
CA ALA A 83 5.04 10.46 -6.76
C ALA A 83 5.59 10.62 -8.19
N LYS A 84 6.22 9.60 -8.74
CA LYS A 84 6.70 9.61 -10.12
C LYS A 84 5.56 9.70 -11.12
N GLN A 85 4.46 9.02 -10.88
CA GLN A 85 3.25 9.13 -11.71
C GLN A 85 2.70 10.56 -11.70
N GLU A 86 2.60 11.19 -10.55
CA GLU A 86 2.11 12.57 -10.45
C GLU A 86 3.03 13.58 -11.09
N GLN A 87 4.32 13.33 -11.08
CA GLN A 87 5.29 14.19 -11.77
C GLN A 87 5.35 13.98 -13.28
N GLY A 88 4.58 13.02 -13.79
CA GLY A 88 4.58 12.68 -15.21
C GLY A 88 5.81 11.94 -15.69
N LEU A 89 6.62 11.40 -14.76
CA LEU A 89 7.83 10.65 -15.10
C LEU A 89 7.53 9.23 -15.57
N ILE A 90 6.40 8.70 -15.15
CA ILE A 90 5.90 7.39 -15.59
C ILE A 90 4.39 7.51 -15.81
N ASP A 91 3.83 6.58 -16.57
CA ASP A 91 2.40 6.60 -16.90
C ASP A 91 1.53 6.40 -15.66
N GLN A 92 0.36 7.05 -15.67
CA GLN A 92 -0.65 6.84 -14.62
C GLN A 92 -1.25 5.45 -14.76
N THR A 93 -1.42 4.80 -13.62
CA THR A 93 -2.12 3.52 -13.52
C THR A 93 -3.23 3.63 -12.49
N SER A 94 -4.20 2.72 -12.56
CA SER A 94 -5.31 2.65 -11.63
C SER A 94 -5.56 1.20 -11.24
N ASP A 95 -6.28 1.00 -10.15
CA ASP A 95 -6.72 -0.33 -9.68
C ASP A 95 -5.57 -1.31 -9.42
N GLU A 96 -4.42 -0.78 -9.04
CA GLU A 96 -3.26 -1.60 -8.75
C GLU A 96 -3.21 -2.14 -7.32
N LEU A 97 -4.15 -1.75 -6.46
CA LEU A 97 -4.24 -2.23 -5.07
C LEU A 97 -5.34 -3.26 -4.91
N LYS A 98 -5.05 -4.28 -4.09
CA LYS A 98 -6.07 -5.20 -3.60
C LYS A 98 -6.40 -4.81 -2.15
N CYS A 99 -7.38 -3.92 -2.01
CA CYS A 99 -7.65 -3.23 -0.75
C CYS A 99 -8.05 -4.15 0.41
N GLU A 100 -8.83 -5.21 0.14
CA GLU A 100 -9.21 -6.17 1.17
C GLU A 100 -8.03 -7.01 1.69
N SER A 101 -6.91 -6.94 1.01
CA SER A 101 -5.69 -7.66 1.38
C SER A 101 -4.61 -6.75 1.95
N ILE A 102 -4.95 -5.51 2.28
CA ILE A 102 -4.07 -4.56 2.97
C ILE A 102 -4.45 -4.56 4.44
N PRO A 103 -3.55 -4.98 5.35
CA PRO A 103 -3.88 -5.01 6.78
C PRO A 103 -4.00 -3.61 7.37
N GLU A 104 -4.86 -3.46 8.36
CA GLU A 104 -5.10 -2.15 9.01
C GLU A 104 -3.84 -1.56 9.63
N ILE A 105 -2.86 -2.38 9.98
CA ILE A 105 -1.58 -1.91 10.52
C ILE A 105 -0.86 -0.96 9.56
N SER A 106 -1.11 -1.10 8.25
CA SER A 106 -0.51 -0.23 7.22
C SER A 106 -0.87 1.23 7.39
N LEU A 107 -1.99 1.52 8.05
CA LEU A 107 -2.46 2.88 8.31
C LEU A 107 -2.35 3.21 9.80
N THR A 108 -1.27 2.80 10.42
CA THR A 108 -0.96 3.12 11.81
C THR A 108 0.33 3.93 11.89
N ASP A 109 0.45 4.67 12.97
CA ASP A 109 1.62 5.47 13.29
C ASP A 109 2.89 4.63 13.36
N ASP A 110 2.82 3.52 14.09
CA ASP A 110 3.98 2.65 14.28
C ASP A 110 4.52 2.13 12.96
N TYR A 111 3.63 1.70 12.07
CA TYR A 111 4.04 1.21 10.76
C TYR A 111 4.71 2.32 9.94
N LEU A 112 4.07 3.48 9.85
CA LEU A 112 4.61 4.59 9.08
C LEU A 112 5.91 5.11 9.66
N TYR A 113 6.01 5.21 10.98
CA TYR A 113 7.24 5.63 11.63
C TYR A 113 8.42 4.70 11.30
N ASN A 114 8.18 3.39 11.29
CA ASN A 114 9.24 2.41 11.05
C ASN A 114 9.57 2.23 9.56
N TRP A 115 8.59 2.37 8.67
CA TRP A 115 8.72 1.89 7.29
C TRP A 115 8.45 2.96 6.23
N ALA A 116 8.33 4.23 6.61
CA ALA A 116 8.13 5.34 5.69
C ALA A 116 9.40 5.73 4.93
N THR A 117 10.50 5.04 5.15
CA THR A 117 11.76 5.29 4.46
C THR A 117 11.93 4.34 3.29
N TRP A 118 12.67 4.76 2.29
CA TRP A 118 13.05 3.92 1.17
C TRP A 118 14.54 4.08 0.91
N ASN A 119 15.28 2.97 0.91
CA ASN A 119 16.75 2.98 0.77
C ASN A 119 17.44 3.92 1.76
N GLY A 120 16.92 4.03 2.99
CA GLY A 120 17.47 4.87 4.04
C GLY A 120 17.16 6.36 3.90
N ASN A 121 16.34 6.74 2.91
CA ASN A 121 15.93 8.14 2.72
C ASN A 121 14.52 8.34 3.26
N GLU A 122 14.35 9.33 4.11
CA GLU A 122 13.02 9.76 4.51
C GLU A 122 12.37 10.55 3.39
N LEU A 123 11.10 10.23 3.11
CA LEU A 123 10.35 10.88 2.04
C LEU A 123 9.00 11.40 2.58
N PRO A 124 9.03 12.32 3.57
CA PRO A 124 7.81 12.67 4.30
C PRO A 124 6.67 13.17 3.40
N ASN A 125 6.97 14.03 2.44
CA ASN A 125 5.93 14.53 1.53
C ASN A 125 5.40 13.44 0.61
N GLN A 126 6.29 12.58 0.12
CA GLN A 126 5.89 11.47 -0.74
C GLN A 126 5.13 10.41 0.03
N ILE A 127 5.47 10.17 1.29
CA ILE A 127 4.73 9.23 2.14
C ILE A 127 3.32 9.73 2.39
N VAL A 128 3.13 11.00 2.71
CA VAL A 128 1.80 11.60 2.88
C VAL A 128 0.97 11.42 1.61
N GLN A 129 1.56 11.75 0.46
CA GLN A 129 0.93 11.60 -0.83
C GLN A 129 0.59 10.14 -1.14
N GLY A 130 1.50 9.22 -0.86
CA GLY A 130 1.30 7.79 -1.08
C GLY A 130 0.20 7.21 -0.20
N VAL A 131 0.16 7.59 1.06
CA VAL A 131 -0.91 7.19 2.00
C VAL A 131 -2.24 7.74 1.50
N ASN A 132 -2.30 9.01 1.14
CA ASN A 132 -3.53 9.65 0.66
C ASN A 132 -4.04 8.98 -0.63
N THR A 133 -3.16 8.68 -1.57
CA THR A 133 -3.54 8.00 -2.81
C THR A 133 -4.09 6.59 -2.55
N LEU A 134 -3.45 5.84 -1.64
CA LEU A 134 -3.94 4.52 -1.23
C LEU A 134 -5.34 4.64 -0.63
N VAL A 135 -5.53 5.57 0.29
CA VAL A 135 -6.82 5.77 0.96
C VAL A 135 -7.88 6.21 -0.03
N GLU A 136 -7.57 7.13 -0.94
CA GLU A 136 -8.51 7.58 -1.97
C GLU A 136 -8.95 6.43 -2.88
N GLN A 137 -8.02 5.63 -3.34
CA GLN A 137 -8.33 4.48 -4.20
C GLN A 137 -9.21 3.48 -3.46
N CYS A 138 -8.80 3.08 -2.27
CA CYS A 138 -9.54 2.08 -1.50
C CYS A 138 -10.90 2.59 -1.00
N TYR A 139 -11.01 3.88 -0.71
CA TYR A 139 -12.29 4.49 -0.40
C TYR A 139 -13.23 4.43 -1.61
N GLY A 140 -12.73 4.76 -2.80
CA GLY A 140 -13.52 4.72 -4.02
C GLY A 140 -14.05 3.33 -4.38
N GLU A 141 -13.32 2.29 -4.02
CA GLU A 141 -13.70 0.90 -4.31
C GLU A 141 -14.59 0.28 -3.23
N GLY A 142 -14.74 0.92 -2.08
CA GLY A 142 -15.44 0.36 -0.95
C GLY A 142 -16.96 0.50 -1.03
N ASN A 143 -17.66 -0.41 -0.36
CA ASN A 143 -19.07 -0.20 -0.04
C ASN A 143 -19.19 0.78 1.12
N GLN A 144 -20.41 1.16 1.52
CA GLN A 144 -20.59 2.21 2.52
C GLN A 144 -19.98 1.84 3.88
N THR A 145 -20.11 0.60 4.31
CA THR A 145 -19.52 0.14 5.58
C THR A 145 -17.99 0.17 5.52
N GLN A 146 -17.41 -0.29 4.41
CA GLN A 146 -15.97 -0.24 4.18
C GLN A 146 -15.46 1.19 4.14
N LYS A 147 -16.17 2.08 3.46
CA LYS A 147 -15.85 3.51 3.42
C LYS A 147 -15.82 4.13 4.81
N ASN A 148 -16.84 3.84 5.62
CA ASN A 148 -16.95 4.41 6.97
C ASN A 148 -15.78 3.92 7.84
N ASN A 149 -15.45 2.65 7.77
CA ASN A 149 -14.36 2.07 8.55
C ASN A 149 -12.99 2.63 8.12
N LEU A 150 -12.78 2.75 6.82
CA LEU A 150 -11.53 3.31 6.29
C LEU A 150 -11.38 4.78 6.68
N GLU A 151 -12.46 5.57 6.60
CA GLU A 151 -12.44 6.97 7.03
C GLU A 151 -12.07 7.08 8.51
N THR A 152 -12.64 6.24 9.36
CA THR A 152 -12.33 6.23 10.80
C THR A 152 -10.85 5.91 11.05
N LEU A 153 -10.33 4.90 10.37
CA LEU A 153 -8.93 4.50 10.50
C LEU A 153 -7.99 5.62 10.04
N TYR A 154 -8.28 6.21 8.89
CA TYR A 154 -7.47 7.31 8.34
C TYR A 154 -7.51 8.54 9.24
N THR A 155 -8.69 8.91 9.71
CA THR A 155 -8.85 10.07 10.58
C THR A 155 -8.05 9.91 11.87
N SER A 156 -8.04 8.71 12.44
CA SER A 156 -7.23 8.40 13.62
C SER A 156 -5.73 8.50 13.31
N LEU A 157 -5.31 8.05 12.13
CA LEU A 157 -3.91 8.12 11.72
C LEU A 157 -3.43 9.56 11.61
N VAL A 158 -4.18 10.42 10.93
CA VAL A 158 -3.71 11.78 10.62
C VAL A 158 -3.93 12.78 11.75
N ASN A 159 -4.71 12.41 12.75
CA ASN A 159 -5.03 13.30 13.87
C ASN A 159 -3.77 13.72 14.62
N GLY A 160 -3.52 15.03 14.65
CA GLY A 160 -2.36 15.60 15.32
C GLY A 160 -1.03 15.41 14.59
N LYS A 161 -1.05 14.92 13.35
CA LYS A 161 0.17 14.73 12.55
C LYS A 161 0.46 15.97 11.72
N THR A 162 1.56 16.64 12.01
CA THR A 162 1.92 17.89 11.32
C THR A 162 2.19 17.68 9.84
N GLU A 163 2.71 16.52 9.45
CA GLU A 163 3.02 16.19 8.06
C GLU A 163 1.77 16.12 7.17
N PHE A 164 0.60 15.87 7.76
CA PHE A 164 -0.68 15.84 7.01
C PHE A 164 -1.42 17.17 7.00
N VAL A 165 -0.92 18.19 7.69
CA VAL A 165 -1.62 19.50 7.76
C VAL A 165 -1.71 20.10 6.35
N GLY A 166 -2.95 20.44 5.93
CA GLY A 166 -3.21 20.98 4.61
C GLY A 166 -3.16 19.95 3.48
N ASN A 167 -2.94 18.68 3.79
CA ASN A 167 -2.85 17.61 2.80
C ASN A 167 -3.51 16.34 3.33
N THR A 168 -4.83 16.37 3.46
CA THR A 168 -5.63 15.25 3.89
C THR A 168 -6.64 14.87 2.81
N VAL A 169 -7.07 13.61 2.83
CA VAL A 169 -8.14 13.12 1.94
C VAL A 169 -9.46 13.78 2.33
N SER A 170 -10.20 14.24 1.34
CA SER A 170 -11.55 14.79 1.54
C SER A 170 -12.58 13.71 1.21
N PHE A 171 -13.27 13.22 2.24
CA PHE A 171 -14.28 12.17 2.07
C PHE A 171 -15.65 12.71 1.64
N ASN A 172 -15.89 13.99 1.85
CA ASN A 172 -17.19 14.59 1.52
C ASN A 172 -17.47 14.71 0.02
N GLN A 173 -16.44 14.56 -0.81
CA GLN A 173 -16.53 14.68 -2.26
C GLN A 173 -16.49 13.34 -2.97
N ARG A 174 -16.59 12.25 -2.20
CA ARG A 174 -16.40 10.89 -2.75
C ARG A 174 -17.64 10.00 -2.46
#